data_6f8e13e8f1e70bbd70bec834f9a1adfe
#
_entry.id   6f8e13e8f1e70bbd70bec834f9a1adfe
#
_cell.length_a   1.000
_cell.length_b   1.000
_cell.length_c   1.000
_cell.angle_alpha   90.00
_cell.angle_beta   90.00
_cell.angle_gamma   90.00
#
_symmetry.space_group_name_H-M   'P 1'
#
loop_
_entity.id
_entity.type
_entity.pdbx_description
1 polymer ?
#
loop_
_entity_poly.entity_id
_entity_poly.type
_entity_poly.pdbx_seq_one_letter_code
_entity_poly.pdbx_strand_id
1 'polypeptide(L)'
;DNLYDVIQKICEEQGIGFKITLNDEKQFVFELYAGSDRSYDQTRNPYVIFSPKFENIINSNYIESKASLKTVTLVGGEGEGADRRYTTVGGGSGLNRRELFTDARDISSNVGSDDALTDAEYMAQLQQRGKEKLAENVSITSFEGETETTIMFQYGKDFFNGDIVQIANEYGHETKARILEIVRSEDKDGYSVYPTFKTIEQEGA
;
A
#
# COMPACT_ATOMS: atom_id res chain seq x y z
N ASP A 1 7.55 -10.79 -16.42
CA ASP A 1 7.78 -9.56 -15.63
C ASP A 1 9.20 -9.09 -15.92
N ASN A 2 9.40 -7.79 -16.11
CA ASN A 2 10.75 -7.27 -16.25
C ASN A 2 11.39 -7.07 -14.85
N LEU A 3 12.71 -6.89 -14.80
CA LEU A 3 13.43 -6.75 -13.53
C LEU A 3 12.98 -5.51 -12.74
N TYR A 4 12.63 -4.43 -13.42
CA TYR A 4 12.15 -3.19 -12.78
C TYR A 4 10.85 -3.45 -12.00
N ASP A 5 9.86 -4.13 -12.62
CA ASP A 5 8.56 -4.41 -11.98
C ASP A 5 8.73 -5.29 -10.74
N VAL A 6 9.66 -6.25 -10.79
CA VAL A 6 9.95 -7.13 -9.65
C VAL A 6 10.58 -6.35 -8.49
N ILE A 7 11.59 -5.52 -8.79
CA ILE A 7 12.25 -4.68 -7.77
C ILE A 7 11.24 -3.69 -7.18
N GLN A 8 10.42 -3.07 -8.02
CA GLN A 8 9.40 -2.11 -7.57
C GLN A 8 8.43 -2.76 -6.58
N LYS A 9 7.87 -3.93 -6.91
CA LYS A 9 6.96 -4.66 -6.01
C LYS A 9 7.61 -5.01 -4.68
N ILE A 10 8.84 -5.52 -4.70
CA ILE A 10 9.58 -5.86 -3.47
C ILE A 10 9.80 -4.60 -2.63
N CYS A 11 10.21 -3.49 -3.24
CA CYS A 11 10.44 -2.24 -2.54
C CYS A 11 9.15 -1.66 -1.94
N GLU A 12 8.04 -1.71 -2.68
CA GLU A 12 6.73 -1.26 -2.21
C GLU A 12 6.25 -2.07 -1.00
N GLU A 13 6.38 -3.39 -1.02
CA GLU A 13 6.02 -4.26 0.11
C GLU A 13 6.85 -3.98 1.36
N GLN A 14 8.13 -3.67 1.18
CA GLN A 14 9.03 -3.35 2.28
C GLN A 14 8.99 -1.87 2.70
N GLY A 15 8.22 -1.04 2.01
CA GLY A 15 8.12 0.40 2.30
C GLY A 15 9.42 1.17 2.07
N ILE A 16 10.29 0.68 1.18
CA ILE A 16 11.54 1.33 0.76
C ILE A 16 11.45 1.76 -0.69
N GLY A 17 12.35 2.63 -1.10
CA GLY A 17 12.51 3.03 -2.50
C GLY A 17 13.86 2.59 -3.05
N PHE A 18 14.00 2.67 -4.36
CA PHE A 18 15.29 2.49 -5.03
C PHE A 18 15.53 3.62 -6.02
N LYS A 19 16.78 3.87 -6.31
CA LYS A 19 17.23 4.84 -7.32
C LYS A 19 18.47 4.34 -8.02
N ILE A 20 18.67 4.82 -9.22
CA ILE A 20 19.91 4.62 -9.98
C ILE A 20 20.54 5.99 -10.16
N THR A 21 21.74 6.16 -9.63
CA THR A 21 22.52 7.40 -9.73
C THR A 21 23.78 7.17 -10.52
N LEU A 22 24.37 8.25 -11.01
CA LEU A 22 25.68 8.23 -11.65
C LEU A 22 26.71 8.76 -10.63
N ASN A 23 27.73 7.96 -10.31
CA ASN A 23 28.80 8.42 -9.44
C ASN A 23 29.82 9.29 -10.20
N ASP A 24 30.79 9.84 -9.48
CA ASP A 24 31.85 10.70 -10.06
C ASP A 24 32.71 9.97 -11.08
N GLU A 25 32.78 8.63 -11.00
CA GLU A 25 33.48 7.76 -11.93
C GLU A 25 32.64 7.41 -13.18
N LYS A 26 31.46 8.00 -13.34
CA LYS A 26 30.46 7.76 -14.40
C LYS A 26 29.96 6.32 -14.46
N GLN A 27 29.86 5.66 -13.31
CA GLN A 27 29.26 4.35 -13.17
C GLN A 27 27.84 4.48 -12.62
N PHE A 28 26.94 3.63 -13.09
CA PHE A 28 25.59 3.53 -12.52
C PHE A 28 25.66 2.81 -11.18
N VAL A 29 25.11 3.44 -10.16
CA VAL A 29 25.02 2.89 -8.80
C VAL A 29 23.55 2.67 -8.47
N PHE A 30 23.20 1.45 -8.10
CA PHE A 30 21.90 1.10 -7.57
C PHE A 30 21.91 1.30 -6.05
N GLU A 31 20.98 2.11 -5.55
CA GLU A 31 20.86 2.42 -4.12
C GLU A 31 19.44 2.18 -3.65
N LEU A 32 19.31 1.58 -2.47
CA LEU A 32 18.06 1.52 -1.73
C LEU A 32 17.99 2.68 -0.74
N TYR A 33 16.80 3.23 -0.53
CA TYR A 33 16.59 4.26 0.49
C TYR A 33 15.29 4.04 1.25
N ALA A 34 15.26 4.42 2.51
CA ALA A 34 14.05 4.53 3.32
C ALA A 34 13.74 6.01 3.51
N GLY A 35 12.48 6.39 3.30
CA GLY A 35 12.02 7.73 3.62
C GLY A 35 11.93 7.98 5.13
N SER A 36 11.85 9.24 5.51
CA SER A 36 11.63 9.65 6.90
C SER A 36 10.15 9.84 7.18
N ASP A 37 9.69 9.44 8.35
CA ASP A 37 8.36 9.80 8.82
C ASP A 37 8.35 11.27 9.26
N ARG A 38 7.49 12.09 8.61
CA ARG A 38 7.26 13.51 8.87
C ARG A 38 5.80 13.78 9.18
N SER A 39 5.04 12.73 9.50
CA SER A 39 3.65 12.82 9.94
C SER A 39 3.54 13.26 11.40
N TYR A 40 2.32 13.40 11.91
CA TYR A 40 2.06 13.76 13.31
C TYR A 40 2.40 12.65 14.31
N ASP A 41 2.59 11.40 13.86
CA ASP A 41 2.77 10.24 14.74
C ASP A 41 4.19 10.12 15.29
N GLN A 42 5.07 11.04 14.95
CA GLN A 42 6.46 11.06 15.38
C GLN A 42 6.86 12.46 15.87
N THR A 43 7.99 12.54 16.57
CA THR A 43 8.52 13.79 17.14
C THR A 43 9.99 14.05 16.79
N ARG A 44 10.59 13.21 15.93
CA ARG A 44 12.03 13.29 15.60
C ARG A 44 12.32 14.21 14.42
N ASN A 45 11.40 14.22 13.44
CA ASN A 45 11.57 14.96 12.21
C ASN A 45 10.61 16.15 12.16
N PRO A 46 10.96 17.24 11.48
CA PRO A 46 10.02 18.31 11.20
C PRO A 46 8.79 17.78 10.47
N TYR A 47 7.63 18.24 10.84
CA TYR A 47 6.37 17.86 10.18
C TYR A 47 6.31 18.45 8.78
N VAL A 48 5.79 17.67 7.84
CA VAL A 48 5.43 18.12 6.51
C VAL A 48 3.96 17.82 6.28
N ILE A 49 3.19 18.86 6.04
CA ILE A 49 1.74 18.80 5.98
C ILE A 49 1.27 19.44 4.67
N PHE A 50 0.60 18.64 3.85
CA PHE A 50 -0.06 19.14 2.66
C PHE A 50 -1.56 19.28 2.94
N SER A 51 -2.05 20.53 2.88
CA SER A 51 -3.43 20.85 3.21
C SER A 51 -3.88 22.12 2.49
N PRO A 52 -5.15 22.21 2.07
CA PRO A 52 -5.72 23.45 1.55
C PRO A 52 -5.64 24.62 2.56
N LYS A 53 -5.62 24.32 3.86
CA LYS A 53 -5.45 25.35 4.91
C LYS A 53 -4.08 26.03 4.89
N PHE A 54 -3.08 25.36 4.36
CA PHE A 54 -1.72 25.89 4.20
C PHE A 54 -1.45 26.37 2.78
N GLU A 55 -2.49 26.37 1.91
CA GLU A 55 -2.39 26.79 0.52
C GLU A 55 -1.29 26.07 -0.28
N ASN A 56 -0.94 24.85 0.15
CA ASN A 56 0.11 24.03 -0.46
C ASN A 56 -0.43 22.75 -1.14
N ILE A 57 -1.72 22.60 -1.18
CA ILE A 57 -2.43 21.61 -2.00
C ILE A 57 -3.65 22.24 -2.63
N ILE A 58 -3.81 22.07 -3.93
CA ILE A 58 -4.93 22.53 -4.72
C ILE A 58 -5.58 21.33 -5.43
N ASN A 59 -6.85 21.47 -5.79
CA ASN A 59 -7.60 20.42 -6.50
C ASN A 59 -7.54 19.04 -5.80
N SER A 60 -7.66 19.02 -4.46
CA SER A 60 -7.62 17.77 -3.74
C SER A 60 -8.83 16.88 -4.04
N ASN A 61 -8.57 15.63 -4.37
CA ASN A 61 -9.57 14.58 -4.56
C ASN A 61 -9.32 13.46 -3.56
N TYR A 62 -10.27 13.25 -2.66
CA TYR A 62 -10.23 12.17 -1.68
C TYR A 62 -11.28 11.14 -2.03
N ILE A 63 -10.83 9.90 -2.23
CA ILE A 63 -11.69 8.77 -2.53
C ILE A 63 -11.51 7.72 -1.43
N GLU A 64 -12.58 7.38 -0.74
CA GLU A 64 -12.66 6.22 0.13
C GLU A 64 -13.68 5.25 -0.44
N SER A 65 -13.24 4.06 -0.82
CA SER A 65 -14.12 3.02 -1.36
C SER A 65 -14.00 1.74 -0.56
N LYS A 66 -15.11 1.26 -0.04
CA LYS A 66 -15.25 -0.04 0.63
C LYS A 66 -15.96 -1.07 -0.25
N ALA A 67 -16.05 -0.80 -1.55
CA ALA A 67 -16.79 -1.68 -2.47
C ALA A 67 -16.16 -3.07 -2.57
N SER A 68 -14.84 -3.14 -2.63
CA SER A 68 -14.07 -4.39 -2.67
C SER A 68 -13.79 -5.00 -1.29
N LEU A 69 -13.96 -4.24 -0.22
CA LEU A 69 -13.61 -4.68 1.13
C LEU A 69 -14.31 -5.99 1.50
N LYS A 70 -13.51 -6.96 1.93
CA LYS A 70 -13.96 -8.22 2.53
C LYS A 70 -13.28 -8.40 3.88
N THR A 71 -14.04 -8.82 4.88
CA THR A 71 -13.54 -8.97 6.26
C THR A 71 -13.48 -10.42 6.70
N VAL A 72 -14.17 -11.30 6.00
CA VAL A 72 -14.18 -12.73 6.29
C VAL A 72 -14.28 -13.51 5.00
N THR A 73 -13.55 -14.61 4.91
CA THR A 73 -13.67 -15.56 3.80
C THR A 73 -13.92 -16.97 4.29
N LEU A 74 -14.83 -17.66 3.63
CA LEU A 74 -14.97 -19.10 3.71
C LEU A 74 -14.09 -19.72 2.62
N VAL A 75 -13.05 -20.44 3.01
CA VAL A 75 -12.13 -21.10 2.09
C VAL A 75 -12.55 -22.54 1.92
N GLY A 76 -12.83 -22.93 0.70
CA GLY A 76 -13.18 -24.31 0.33
C GLY A 76 -12.00 -24.99 -0.36
N GLY A 77 -11.43 -26.01 0.27
CA GLY A 77 -10.34 -26.81 -0.23
C GLY A 77 -10.82 -27.94 -1.17
N GLU A 78 -10.04 -29.00 -1.23
CA GLU A 78 -10.35 -30.22 -2.02
C GLU A 78 -11.53 -30.99 -1.44
N GLY A 79 -12.07 -31.91 -2.22
CA GLY A 79 -13.24 -32.71 -1.92
C GLY A 79 -14.51 -32.18 -2.57
N GLU A 80 -15.58 -32.95 -2.48
CA GLU A 80 -16.90 -32.59 -3.02
C GLU A 80 -17.99 -32.83 -1.97
N GLY A 81 -19.04 -32.02 -2.04
CA GLY A 81 -20.20 -32.15 -1.16
C GLY A 81 -19.84 -32.12 0.33
N ALA A 82 -20.21 -33.17 1.05
CA ALA A 82 -19.94 -33.26 2.49
C ALA A 82 -18.46 -33.52 2.86
N ASP A 83 -17.70 -34.06 1.92
CA ASP A 83 -16.28 -34.39 2.12
C ASP A 83 -15.35 -33.21 1.82
N ARG A 84 -15.90 -32.11 1.33
CA ARG A 84 -15.12 -30.89 1.06
C ARG A 84 -14.70 -30.26 2.35
N ARG A 85 -13.40 -29.93 2.45
CA ARG A 85 -12.81 -29.30 3.62
C ARG A 85 -12.98 -27.79 3.57
N TYR A 86 -13.37 -27.19 4.69
CA TYR A 86 -13.60 -25.75 4.79
C TYR A 86 -12.87 -25.17 5.99
N THR A 87 -12.44 -23.93 5.84
CA THR A 87 -11.96 -23.09 6.96
C THR A 87 -12.47 -21.68 6.79
N THR A 88 -12.62 -20.96 7.90
CA THR A 88 -13.00 -19.55 7.89
C THR A 88 -11.82 -18.71 8.37
N VAL A 89 -11.52 -17.63 7.65
CA VAL A 89 -10.45 -16.69 7.97
C VAL A 89 -11.05 -15.30 8.08
N GLY A 90 -10.56 -14.52 9.04
CA GLY A 90 -11.09 -13.19 9.32
C GLY A 90 -12.32 -13.23 10.22
N GLY A 91 -13.09 -12.14 10.25
CA GLY A 91 -14.23 -11.99 11.11
C GLY A 91 -15.07 -10.75 10.82
N GLY A 92 -15.85 -10.33 11.81
CA GLY A 92 -16.75 -9.19 11.72
C GLY A 92 -18.18 -9.56 12.08
N SER A 93 -18.96 -8.56 12.47
CA SER A 93 -20.38 -8.72 12.80
C SER A 93 -21.22 -7.57 12.22
N GLY A 94 -22.53 -7.83 12.03
CA GLY A 94 -23.46 -6.84 11.50
C GLY A 94 -23.01 -6.27 10.16
N LEU A 95 -23.07 -4.97 9.99
CA LEU A 95 -22.71 -4.27 8.75
C LEU A 95 -21.20 -4.29 8.45
N ASN A 96 -20.38 -4.61 9.45
CA ASN A 96 -18.92 -4.74 9.28
C ASN A 96 -18.51 -6.13 8.78
N ARG A 97 -19.44 -7.08 8.71
CA ARG A 97 -19.17 -8.40 8.17
C ARG A 97 -19.43 -8.40 6.66
N ARG A 98 -18.36 -8.57 5.89
CA ARG A 98 -18.38 -8.62 4.43
C ARG A 98 -17.75 -9.92 3.98
N GLU A 99 -18.56 -10.80 3.42
CA GLU A 99 -18.19 -12.18 3.15
C GLU A 99 -17.59 -12.38 1.75
N LEU A 100 -16.64 -13.28 1.66
CA LEU A 100 -16.05 -13.80 0.44
C LEU A 100 -16.03 -15.30 0.49
N PHE A 101 -16.24 -15.95 -0.64
CA PHE A 101 -15.91 -17.36 -0.83
C PHE A 101 -14.61 -17.48 -1.62
N THR A 102 -13.65 -18.22 -1.08
CA THR A 102 -12.38 -18.52 -1.74
C THR A 102 -12.33 -20.00 -2.14
N ASP A 103 -12.27 -20.26 -3.44
CA ASP A 103 -12.04 -21.60 -3.94
C ASP A 103 -10.53 -21.92 -3.91
N ALA A 104 -10.16 -22.96 -3.19
CA ALA A 104 -8.79 -23.41 -3.00
C ALA A 104 -8.65 -24.92 -3.30
N ARG A 105 -9.40 -25.44 -4.26
CA ARG A 105 -9.32 -26.85 -4.70
C ARG A 105 -7.99 -27.21 -5.36
N ASP A 106 -7.24 -26.21 -5.78
CA ASP A 106 -5.87 -26.36 -6.30
C ASP A 106 -4.85 -26.74 -5.22
N ILE A 107 -5.18 -26.53 -3.95
CA ILE A 107 -4.37 -26.99 -2.83
C ILE A 107 -4.70 -28.46 -2.56
N SER A 108 -3.73 -29.33 -2.80
CA SER A 108 -3.89 -30.78 -2.58
C SER A 108 -3.27 -31.22 -1.27
N SER A 109 -3.94 -32.11 -0.55
CA SER A 109 -3.37 -32.78 0.62
C SER A 109 -2.36 -33.90 0.25
N ASN A 110 -2.36 -34.34 -1.02
CA ASN A 110 -1.48 -35.36 -1.57
C ASN A 110 -0.45 -34.74 -2.52
N VAL A 111 0.74 -34.40 -2.05
CA VAL A 111 1.83 -33.82 -2.86
C VAL A 111 2.77 -34.91 -3.43
N GLY A 112 2.36 -36.15 -3.44
CA GLY A 112 3.12 -37.32 -3.89
C GLY A 112 2.98 -38.49 -2.92
N SER A 113 3.37 -39.69 -3.33
CA SER A 113 3.11 -40.94 -2.58
C SER A 113 3.80 -41.01 -1.21
N ASP A 114 4.82 -40.17 -0.93
CA ASP A 114 5.57 -40.18 0.34
C ASP A 114 5.47 -38.89 1.14
N ASP A 115 4.84 -37.81 0.61
CA ASP A 115 4.73 -36.49 1.24
C ASP A 115 3.27 -36.03 1.40
N ALA A 116 2.42 -36.86 1.95
CA ALA A 116 1.05 -36.46 2.26
C ALA A 116 1.08 -35.43 3.42
N LEU A 117 0.47 -34.27 3.20
CA LEU A 117 0.31 -33.27 4.24
C LEU A 117 -0.55 -33.81 5.37
N THR A 118 -0.17 -33.51 6.60
CA THR A 118 -1.06 -33.70 7.75
C THR A 118 -2.29 -32.79 7.62
N ASP A 119 -3.40 -33.15 8.25
CA ASP A 119 -4.60 -32.30 8.27
C ASP A 119 -4.30 -30.89 8.79
N ALA A 120 -3.41 -30.76 9.77
CA ALA A 120 -3.01 -29.45 10.33
C ALA A 120 -2.26 -28.59 9.30
N GLU A 121 -1.32 -29.18 8.57
CA GLU A 121 -0.56 -28.48 7.51
C GLU A 121 -1.47 -28.09 6.36
N TYR A 122 -2.36 -28.98 5.94
CA TYR A 122 -3.33 -28.67 4.91
C TYR A 122 -4.26 -27.52 5.30
N MET A 123 -4.80 -27.55 6.53
CA MET A 123 -5.65 -26.47 7.04
C MET A 123 -4.85 -25.15 7.18
N ALA A 124 -3.57 -25.19 7.51
CA ALA A 124 -2.72 -24.01 7.54
C ALA A 124 -2.56 -23.39 6.13
N GLN A 125 -2.41 -24.20 5.10
CA GLN A 125 -2.36 -23.71 3.71
C GLN A 125 -3.69 -23.07 3.27
N LEU A 126 -4.83 -23.67 3.62
CA LEU A 126 -6.13 -23.06 3.36
C LEU A 126 -6.30 -21.72 4.08
N GLN A 127 -5.86 -21.65 5.35
CA GLN A 127 -5.89 -20.40 6.12
C GLN A 127 -4.99 -19.34 5.50
N GLN A 128 -3.80 -19.71 5.04
CA GLN A 128 -2.88 -18.80 4.37
C GLN A 128 -3.50 -18.24 3.08
N ARG A 129 -4.10 -19.10 2.24
CA ARG A 129 -4.85 -18.66 1.04
C ARG A 129 -5.98 -17.70 1.39
N GLY A 130 -6.68 -17.95 2.49
CA GLY A 130 -7.74 -17.06 2.98
C GLY A 130 -7.19 -15.68 3.38
N LYS A 131 -6.07 -15.62 4.08
CA LYS A 131 -5.40 -14.36 4.43
C LYS A 131 -4.96 -13.58 3.19
N GLU A 132 -4.36 -14.25 2.23
CA GLU A 132 -3.95 -13.64 0.95
C GLU A 132 -5.15 -13.04 0.22
N LYS A 133 -6.26 -13.78 0.15
CA LYS A 133 -7.49 -13.29 -0.50
C LYS A 133 -8.15 -12.13 0.23
N LEU A 134 -8.08 -12.08 1.54
CA LEU A 134 -8.55 -10.91 2.29
C LEU A 134 -7.63 -9.70 2.08
N ALA A 135 -6.31 -9.90 2.02
CA ALA A 135 -5.35 -8.84 1.74
C ALA A 135 -5.51 -8.22 0.33
N GLU A 136 -6.00 -8.99 -0.64
CA GLU A 136 -6.35 -8.47 -1.98
C GLU A 136 -7.67 -7.66 -1.99
N ASN A 137 -8.51 -7.81 -0.96
CA ASN A 137 -9.86 -7.25 -0.88
C ASN A 137 -10.00 -6.28 0.28
N VAL A 138 -9.16 -5.25 0.27
CA VAL A 138 -9.15 -4.17 1.27
C VAL A 138 -9.96 -2.95 0.80
N SER A 139 -10.20 -2.02 1.70
CA SER A 139 -10.71 -0.70 1.34
C SER A 139 -9.66 0.05 0.51
N ILE A 140 -10.13 0.82 -0.45
CA ILE A 140 -9.26 1.68 -1.24
C ILE A 140 -9.42 3.10 -0.72
N THR A 141 -8.33 3.67 -0.25
CA THR A 141 -8.26 5.09 0.08
C THR A 141 -7.24 5.72 -0.87
N SER A 142 -7.68 6.65 -1.69
CA SER A 142 -6.76 7.42 -2.52
C SER A 142 -6.93 8.91 -2.21
N PHE A 143 -5.82 9.59 -2.20
CA PHE A 143 -5.77 11.03 -2.08
C PHE A 143 -4.91 11.56 -3.23
N GLU A 144 -5.51 12.36 -4.07
CA GLU A 144 -4.85 13.02 -5.19
C GLU A 144 -4.94 14.53 -4.97
N GLY A 145 -3.93 15.25 -5.33
CA GLY A 145 -3.94 16.70 -5.25
C GLY A 145 -2.71 17.29 -5.92
N GLU A 146 -2.91 18.41 -6.53
CA GLU A 146 -1.81 19.22 -7.04
C GLU A 146 -1.20 20.00 -5.87
N THR A 147 0.11 19.98 -5.74
CA THR A 147 0.79 20.69 -4.66
C THR A 147 1.53 21.91 -5.20
N GLU A 148 1.35 23.03 -4.53
CA GLU A 148 2.21 24.19 -4.71
C GLU A 148 3.34 24.13 -3.68
N THR A 149 4.44 23.50 -4.03
CA THR A 149 5.57 23.26 -3.11
C THR A 149 6.48 24.46 -2.91
N THR A 150 6.21 25.56 -3.59
CA THR A 150 7.11 26.72 -3.59
C THR A 150 6.98 27.62 -2.37
N ILE A 151 5.85 27.57 -1.65
CA ILE A 151 5.56 28.54 -0.59
C ILE A 151 6.00 28.04 0.79
N MET A 152 5.71 26.79 1.15
CA MET A 152 5.93 26.31 2.52
C MET A 152 6.95 25.18 2.62
N PHE A 153 6.90 24.18 1.76
CA PHE A 153 7.81 23.05 1.76
C PHE A 153 8.51 22.90 0.43
N GLN A 154 9.82 22.70 0.44
CA GLN A 154 10.65 22.56 -0.75
C GLN A 154 11.18 21.14 -0.86
N TYR A 155 11.01 20.54 -2.04
CA TYR A 155 11.63 19.26 -2.34
C TYR A 155 13.15 19.33 -2.31
N GLY A 156 13.77 18.35 -1.70
CA GLY A 156 15.23 18.31 -1.54
C GLY A 156 15.77 19.04 -0.32
N LYS A 157 14.87 19.72 0.44
CA LYS A 157 15.19 20.42 1.68
C LYS A 157 14.28 19.96 2.82
N ASP A 158 12.98 20.10 2.64
CA ASP A 158 12.00 19.82 3.70
C ASP A 158 11.42 18.42 3.58
N PHE A 159 11.33 17.88 2.36
CA PHE A 159 10.87 16.52 2.10
C PHE A 159 11.60 15.88 0.91
N PHE A 160 11.55 14.55 0.85
CA PHE A 160 12.23 13.72 -0.14
C PHE A 160 11.33 12.58 -0.62
N ASN A 161 11.71 11.94 -1.72
CA ASN A 161 11.05 10.71 -2.18
C ASN A 161 11.09 9.65 -1.08
N GLY A 162 9.95 8.97 -0.90
CA GLY A 162 9.79 7.93 0.10
C GLY A 162 9.37 8.44 1.48
N ASP A 163 9.44 9.75 1.75
CA ASP A 163 9.01 10.32 3.02
C ASP A 163 7.51 10.09 3.25
N ILE A 164 7.16 9.87 4.51
CA ILE A 164 5.78 9.80 4.96
C ILE A 164 5.39 11.18 5.47
N VAL A 165 4.32 11.74 4.94
CA VAL A 165 3.84 13.08 5.23
C VAL A 165 2.39 13.05 5.69
N GLN A 166 1.95 14.12 6.32
CA GLN A 166 0.54 14.32 6.63
C GLN A 166 -0.15 15.00 5.46
N ILE A 167 -1.29 14.46 5.03
CA ILE A 167 -2.15 15.11 4.04
C ILE A 167 -3.54 15.32 4.62
N ALA A 168 -4.17 16.43 4.26
CA ALA A 168 -5.52 16.75 4.67
C ALA A 168 -6.32 17.33 3.50
N ASN A 169 -7.62 17.04 3.45
CA ASN A 169 -8.52 17.65 2.49
C ASN A 169 -9.24 18.87 3.09
N GLU A 170 -10.03 19.54 2.26
CA GLU A 170 -10.83 20.71 2.66
C GLU A 170 -11.91 20.40 3.71
N TYR A 171 -12.33 19.12 3.81
CA TYR A 171 -13.33 18.66 4.78
C TYR A 171 -12.72 18.25 6.13
N GLY A 172 -11.40 18.33 6.27
CA GLY A 172 -10.69 18.00 7.50
C GLY A 172 -10.40 16.49 7.67
N HIS A 173 -10.55 15.70 6.61
CA HIS A 173 -10.04 14.34 6.62
C HIS A 173 -8.52 14.38 6.49
N GLU A 174 -7.85 13.78 7.44
CA GLU A 174 -6.41 13.71 7.51
C GLU A 174 -5.95 12.26 7.41
N THR A 175 -4.89 12.02 6.66
CA THR A 175 -4.27 10.70 6.56
C THR A 175 -2.77 10.84 6.35
N LYS A 176 -2.05 9.75 6.61
CA LYS A 176 -0.64 9.64 6.24
C LYS A 176 -0.52 9.17 4.81
N ALA A 177 0.43 9.74 4.11
CA ALA A 177 0.75 9.32 2.76
C ALA A 177 2.26 9.24 2.55
N ARG A 178 2.68 8.27 1.75
CA ARG A 178 4.06 8.18 1.28
C ARG A 178 4.19 8.93 -0.03
N ILE A 179 5.25 9.70 -0.16
CA ILE A 179 5.64 10.33 -1.42
C ILE A 179 6.24 9.25 -2.33
N LEU A 180 5.56 8.96 -3.44
CA LEU A 180 6.01 7.95 -4.40
C LEU A 180 6.90 8.53 -5.47
N GLU A 181 6.49 9.65 -6.02
CA GLU A 181 7.15 10.30 -7.14
C GLU A 181 7.26 11.80 -6.91
N ILE A 182 8.23 12.39 -7.57
CA ILE A 182 8.33 13.83 -7.74
C ILE A 182 8.23 14.14 -9.23
N VAL A 183 7.14 14.77 -9.60
CA VAL A 183 6.94 15.25 -10.96
C VAL A 183 7.57 16.63 -11.09
N ARG A 184 8.36 16.81 -12.12
CA ARG A 184 8.95 18.10 -12.51
C ARG A 184 8.41 18.49 -13.87
N SER A 185 7.81 19.64 -13.96
CA SER A 185 7.28 20.19 -15.21
C SER A 185 7.86 21.56 -15.45
N GLU A 186 8.18 21.85 -16.70
CA GLU A 186 8.59 23.17 -17.15
C GLU A 186 7.82 23.50 -18.43
N ASP A 187 7.07 24.58 -18.39
CA ASP A 187 6.27 25.05 -19.51
C ASP A 187 6.38 26.57 -19.63
N LYS A 188 5.54 27.16 -20.53
CA LYS A 188 5.46 28.61 -20.74
C LYS A 188 5.07 29.42 -19.49
N ASP A 189 4.41 28.80 -18.52
CA ASP A 189 3.91 29.42 -17.30
C ASP A 189 4.91 29.27 -16.13
N GLY A 190 5.99 28.46 -16.32
CA GLY A 190 7.11 28.34 -15.39
C GLY A 190 7.52 26.89 -15.06
N TYR A 191 8.32 26.77 -14.03
CA TYR A 191 8.80 25.52 -13.49
C TYR A 191 8.00 25.11 -12.26
N SER A 192 7.49 23.88 -12.26
CA SER A 192 6.77 23.30 -11.13
C SER A 192 7.37 21.97 -10.69
N VAL A 193 7.30 21.72 -9.38
CA VAL A 193 7.74 20.46 -8.76
C VAL A 193 6.65 20.04 -7.79
N TYR A 194 6.05 18.88 -7.99
CA TYR A 194 5.01 18.39 -7.09
C TYR A 194 5.14 16.89 -6.81
N PRO A 195 4.86 16.47 -5.57
CA PRO A 195 4.85 15.06 -5.20
C PRO A 195 3.54 14.39 -5.61
N THR A 196 3.62 13.08 -5.89
CA THR A 196 2.48 12.19 -5.89
C THR A 196 2.45 11.37 -4.62
N PHE A 197 1.25 11.00 -4.16
CA PHE A 197 1.05 10.37 -2.87
C PHE A 197 0.39 9.01 -2.98
N LYS A 198 0.81 8.08 -2.12
CA LYS A 198 0.08 6.86 -1.81
C LYS A 198 -0.32 6.88 -0.35
N THR A 199 -1.61 6.80 -0.07
CA THR A 199 -2.10 6.73 1.31
C THR A 199 -1.58 5.49 2.00
N ILE A 200 -1.19 5.65 3.27
CA ILE A 200 -0.82 4.55 4.14
C ILE A 200 -2.06 4.22 4.95
N GLU A 201 -2.65 3.05 4.70
CA GLU A 201 -3.78 2.59 5.50
C GLU A 201 -3.32 2.44 6.96
N GLN A 202 -4.06 3.03 7.88
CA GLN A 202 -3.91 2.68 9.29
C GLN A 202 -4.50 1.27 9.42
N GLU A 203 -3.69 0.29 9.79
CA GLU A 203 -4.20 -1.01 10.23
C GLU A 203 -5.26 -0.74 11.29
N GLY A 204 -6.48 -1.20 11.02
CA GLY A 204 -7.68 -0.81 11.72
C GLY A 204 -7.58 -0.96 13.24
N ALA A 205 -8.08 0.05 13.92
CA ALA A 205 -8.46 0.00 15.32
C ALA A 205 -9.71 -0.88 15.50
#